data_dba2e9773c227ebb2c6aea623a55f107
#
_entry.id   dba2e9773c227ebb2c6aea623a55f107
#
_cell.length_a   1.000
_cell.length_b   1.000
_cell.length_c   1.000
_cell.angle_alpha   90.00
_cell.angle_beta   90.00
_cell.angle_gamma   90.00
#
_symmetry.space_group_name_H-M   'P 1'
#
loop_
_entity.id
_entity.type
_entity.pdbx_description
1 polymer ?
#
loop_
_entity_poly.entity_id
_entity_poly.type
_entity_poly.pdbx_seq_one_letter_code
_entity_poly.pdbx_strand_id
1 'polypeptide(L)'
;QEQEKADKEASNAGKTFAVVAQEYIASNRSRMAPSVRLKGDYDGNRNKENTSLKKEKYLQRIQSYPEFSEKAIGTITRQDCDAVIHFLEDSDARVYKRAVLKSEAKELKTMSCPKIAKKCTIREETIERIFRGETVSLDSAQQVAAALGKTVEQMFEVEIDRRPMTKKTMREYNLFIRSVLNYANDNYGTSLQMPMIKASGRKSRSVGCLHSDEVEALQAALKECSMLEKAIVLCLLNTGVRRGELAGLTWKDVNFRDGTIHVSKSLLVFPNYGYQLTTTKESNIRDVDVAPEFMAFLKDYHEQWKSRKKLMGASWQKNLEKKGAKYAQSLLDLRGNDFVICNDYGFPINPDSYAALVRRVGKKAGIEKIHPHMFRHTFVSILLSNPNIGVATVAAEAGHAQPSTTLAIYTQVYDRRRDEIRKQMSKELYK
;
A
#
# COMPACT_ATOMS: atom_id res chain seq x y z
N GLN A 1 -47.16 6.68 -15.99
CA GLN A 1 -45.97 5.89 -15.69
C GLN A 1 -44.80 6.15 -16.66
N GLU A 2 -45.05 6.14 -17.99
CA GLU A 2 -44.00 6.45 -18.98
C GLU A 2 -43.57 7.93 -18.91
N GLN A 3 -44.52 8.86 -18.72
CA GLN A 3 -44.22 10.29 -18.56
C GLN A 3 -43.40 10.53 -17.26
N GLU A 4 -43.77 9.94 -16.13
CA GLU A 4 -43.05 10.05 -14.89
C GLU A 4 -41.63 9.46 -14.99
N LYS A 5 -41.46 8.39 -15.79
CA LYS A 5 -40.16 7.80 -16.05
C LYS A 5 -39.28 8.72 -16.87
N ALA A 6 -39.85 9.31 -17.95
CA ALA A 6 -39.15 10.25 -18.80
C ALA A 6 -38.74 11.54 -18.05
N ASP A 7 -39.63 12.08 -17.21
CA ASP A 7 -39.34 13.27 -16.38
C ASP A 7 -38.24 12.99 -15.35
N LYS A 8 -38.25 11.80 -14.78
CA LYS A 8 -37.22 11.36 -13.83
C LYS A 8 -35.87 11.14 -14.53
N GLU A 9 -35.84 10.58 -15.72
CA GLU A 9 -34.64 10.41 -16.54
C GLU A 9 -34.06 11.79 -16.95
N ALA A 10 -34.91 12.72 -17.37
CA ALA A 10 -34.50 14.09 -17.70
C ALA A 10 -33.94 14.84 -16.50
N SER A 11 -34.58 14.74 -15.34
CA SER A 11 -34.09 15.33 -14.08
C SER A 11 -32.75 14.75 -13.65
N ASN A 12 -32.54 13.45 -13.81
CA ASN A 12 -31.28 12.79 -13.47
C ASN A 12 -30.16 13.15 -14.47
N ALA A 13 -30.46 13.33 -15.74
CA ALA A 13 -29.51 13.77 -16.76
C ALA A 13 -28.99 15.20 -16.51
N GLY A 14 -29.73 16.02 -15.76
CA GLY A 14 -29.31 17.36 -15.31
C GLY A 14 -28.37 17.37 -14.11
N LYS A 15 -28.19 16.26 -13.40
CA LYS A 15 -27.22 16.17 -12.29
C LYS A 15 -25.80 16.39 -12.78
N THR A 16 -24.96 17.02 -11.94
CA THR A 16 -23.56 17.24 -12.31
C THR A 16 -22.75 15.93 -12.24
N PHE A 17 -21.63 15.89 -12.98
CA PHE A 17 -20.70 14.75 -12.89
C PHE A 17 -20.30 14.44 -11.46
N ALA A 18 -20.02 15.48 -10.65
CA ALA A 18 -19.60 15.31 -9.25
C ALA A 18 -20.68 14.60 -8.41
N VAL A 19 -21.94 14.97 -8.57
CA VAL A 19 -23.09 14.34 -7.87
C VAL A 19 -23.23 12.88 -8.28
N VAL A 20 -23.21 12.61 -9.59
CA VAL A 20 -23.34 11.24 -10.13
C VAL A 20 -22.17 10.36 -9.70
N ALA A 21 -20.95 10.92 -9.65
CA ALA A 21 -19.77 10.22 -9.14
C ALA A 21 -19.90 9.86 -7.65
N GLN A 22 -20.46 10.75 -6.83
CA GLN A 22 -20.75 10.46 -5.42
C GLN A 22 -21.79 9.34 -5.28
N GLU A 23 -22.86 9.37 -6.06
CA GLU A 23 -23.89 8.30 -6.07
C GLU A 23 -23.29 6.95 -6.52
N TYR A 24 -22.45 6.96 -7.56
CA TYR A 24 -21.70 5.77 -7.99
C TYR A 24 -20.80 5.21 -6.90
N ILE A 25 -20.08 6.07 -6.17
CA ILE A 25 -19.23 5.64 -5.05
C ILE A 25 -20.09 5.07 -3.92
N ALA A 26 -21.20 5.73 -3.58
CA ALA A 26 -22.14 5.30 -2.56
C ALA A 26 -22.82 3.95 -2.92
N SER A 27 -23.24 3.77 -4.18
CA SER A 27 -23.83 2.52 -4.64
C SER A 27 -22.87 1.33 -4.54
N ASN A 28 -21.59 1.55 -4.80
CA ASN A 28 -20.57 0.53 -4.60
C ASN A 28 -20.32 0.21 -3.12
N ARG A 29 -20.57 1.18 -2.20
CA ARG A 29 -20.50 0.96 -0.75
C ARG A 29 -21.74 0.24 -0.23
N SER A 30 -22.94 0.59 -0.67
CA SER A 30 -24.21 0.00 -0.21
C SER A 30 -24.36 -1.46 -0.59
N ARG A 31 -23.74 -1.89 -1.69
CA ARG A 31 -23.62 -3.32 -2.04
C ARG A 31 -22.73 -4.11 -1.06
N MET A 32 -22.15 -3.44 -0.07
CA MET A 32 -21.44 -4.01 1.06
C MET A 32 -22.41 -4.15 2.23
N ALA A 33 -23.11 -5.28 2.33
CA ALA A 33 -24.13 -5.51 3.34
C ALA A 33 -23.62 -5.26 4.77
N PRO A 34 -24.41 -4.56 5.64
CA PRO A 34 -24.04 -4.28 7.03
C PRO A 34 -23.91 -5.52 7.91
N SER A 35 -24.46 -6.66 7.49
CA SER A 35 -24.54 -7.92 8.24
C SER A 35 -23.18 -8.58 8.50
N VAL A 36 -22.12 -8.16 7.83
CA VAL A 36 -20.76 -8.72 8.00
C VAL A 36 -19.95 -8.02 9.11
N ARG A 37 -20.55 -7.09 9.85
CA ARG A 37 -19.85 -6.37 10.94
C ARG A 37 -19.60 -7.20 12.20
N LEU A 38 -20.23 -8.34 12.36
CA LEU A 38 -20.22 -9.10 13.60
C LEU A 38 -19.98 -10.58 13.32
N LYS A 39 -18.84 -11.09 13.82
CA LYS A 39 -18.42 -12.48 13.85
C LYS A 39 -17.83 -13.06 12.57
N GLY A 40 -16.51 -13.00 12.47
CA GLY A 40 -15.70 -14.07 11.88
C GLY A 40 -15.79 -14.34 10.37
N ASP A 41 -16.76 -13.80 9.68
CA ASP A 41 -16.94 -14.01 8.25
C ASP A 41 -16.04 -13.06 7.45
N TYR A 42 -15.02 -13.65 6.86
CA TYR A 42 -14.01 -13.00 6.03
C TYR A 42 -14.55 -12.79 4.62
N ASP A 43 -15.31 -11.72 4.41
CA ASP A 43 -15.88 -11.41 3.10
C ASP A 43 -14.93 -10.50 2.28
N GLY A 44 -14.74 -10.82 1.00
CA GLY A 44 -13.98 -10.06 0.01
C GLY A 44 -14.46 -8.61 -0.23
N ASN A 45 -15.53 -8.18 0.44
CA ASN A 45 -16.13 -6.84 0.36
C ASN A 45 -15.24 -5.71 0.92
N ARG A 46 -14.29 -5.99 1.82
CA ARG A 46 -13.47 -4.95 2.47
C ARG A 46 -12.39 -4.35 1.58
N ASN A 47 -11.93 -5.06 0.57
CA ASN A 47 -11.09 -4.49 -0.48
C ASN A 47 -11.83 -3.39 -1.27
N LYS A 48 -13.17 -3.39 -1.26
CA LYS A 48 -14.01 -2.38 -1.89
C LYS A 48 -13.96 -1.04 -1.15
N GLU A 49 -13.80 -1.02 0.20
CA GLU A 49 -13.68 0.23 0.96
C GLU A 49 -12.41 1.01 0.57
N ASN A 50 -11.25 0.35 0.50
CA ASN A 50 -10.02 0.99 0.01
C ASN A 50 -10.18 1.49 -1.43
N THR A 51 -10.93 0.75 -2.26
CA THR A 51 -11.24 1.16 -3.63
C THR A 51 -12.17 2.37 -3.63
N SER A 52 -13.15 2.43 -2.74
CA SER A 52 -14.06 3.58 -2.60
C SER A 52 -13.31 4.83 -2.11
N LEU A 53 -12.48 4.71 -1.09
CA LEU A 53 -11.62 5.80 -0.61
C LEU A 53 -10.67 6.31 -1.71
N LYS A 54 -10.18 5.42 -2.57
CA LYS A 54 -9.35 5.80 -3.71
C LYS A 54 -10.18 6.56 -4.76
N LYS A 55 -11.40 6.12 -5.05
CA LYS A 55 -12.32 6.80 -5.96
C LYS A 55 -12.73 8.19 -5.45
N GLU A 56 -12.92 8.35 -4.14
CA GLU A 56 -13.16 9.67 -3.52
C GLU A 56 -12.00 10.63 -3.76
N LYS A 57 -10.75 10.16 -3.60
CA LYS A 57 -9.57 10.97 -3.93
C LYS A 57 -9.50 11.33 -5.42
N TYR A 58 -9.96 10.44 -6.30
CA TYR A 58 -10.06 10.77 -7.72
C TYR A 58 -11.10 11.84 -7.97
N LEU A 59 -12.28 11.69 -7.37
CA LEU A 59 -13.34 12.69 -7.49
C LEU A 59 -12.90 14.05 -6.96
N GLN A 60 -12.34 14.10 -5.75
CA GLN A 60 -11.79 15.33 -5.17
C GLN A 60 -10.81 16.04 -6.11
N ARG A 61 -9.99 15.28 -6.82
CA ARG A 61 -9.07 15.85 -7.80
C ARG A 61 -9.75 16.33 -9.06
N ILE A 62 -10.75 15.62 -9.56
CA ILE A 62 -11.55 16.03 -10.73
C ILE A 62 -12.35 17.29 -10.39
N GLN A 63 -12.81 17.45 -9.15
CA GLN A 63 -13.50 18.64 -8.68
C GLN A 63 -12.63 19.91 -8.69
N SER A 64 -11.29 19.77 -8.78
CA SER A 64 -10.42 20.95 -9.04
C SER A 64 -10.51 21.47 -10.47
N TYR A 65 -11.32 20.84 -11.34
CA TYR A 65 -11.66 21.29 -12.69
C TYR A 65 -13.19 21.45 -12.82
N PRO A 66 -13.75 22.59 -12.38
CA PRO A 66 -15.20 22.80 -12.28
C PRO A 66 -15.91 22.70 -13.63
N GLU A 67 -15.27 23.13 -14.75
CA GLU A 67 -15.82 23.03 -16.11
C GLU A 67 -16.24 21.62 -16.50
N PHE A 68 -15.66 20.60 -15.90
CA PHE A 68 -16.06 19.20 -16.07
C PHE A 68 -16.89 18.68 -14.90
N SER A 69 -16.46 18.91 -13.67
CA SER A 69 -17.09 18.31 -12.50
C SER A 69 -18.49 18.84 -12.21
N GLU A 70 -18.76 20.11 -12.56
CA GLU A 70 -20.08 20.78 -12.41
C GLU A 70 -20.95 20.71 -13.67
N LYS A 71 -20.42 20.13 -14.74
CA LYS A 71 -21.19 19.94 -15.99
C LYS A 71 -22.29 18.92 -15.78
N ALA A 72 -23.47 19.18 -16.35
CA ALA A 72 -24.59 18.24 -16.33
C ALA A 72 -24.21 16.93 -17.02
N ILE A 73 -24.47 15.81 -16.36
CA ILE A 73 -23.98 14.50 -16.82
C ILE A 73 -24.46 14.15 -18.21
N GLY A 74 -25.72 14.46 -18.55
CA GLY A 74 -26.30 14.20 -19.87
C GLY A 74 -25.68 15.00 -21.02
N THR A 75 -24.90 16.05 -20.71
CA THR A 75 -24.26 16.93 -21.72
C THR A 75 -22.76 16.68 -21.89
N ILE A 76 -22.20 15.74 -21.14
CA ILE A 76 -20.77 15.43 -21.21
C ILE A 76 -20.44 14.79 -22.55
N THR A 77 -19.49 15.40 -23.24
CA THR A 77 -18.97 14.94 -24.52
C THR A 77 -17.62 14.26 -24.35
N ARG A 78 -17.14 13.61 -25.38
CA ARG A 78 -15.80 13.08 -25.46
C ARG A 78 -14.73 14.17 -25.27
N GLN A 79 -14.96 15.35 -25.85
CA GLN A 79 -14.04 16.50 -25.72
C GLN A 79 -13.89 16.94 -24.27
N ASP A 80 -14.98 16.96 -23.49
CA ASP A 80 -14.92 17.26 -22.05
C ASP A 80 -14.07 16.23 -21.28
N CYS A 81 -14.22 14.95 -21.61
CA CYS A 81 -13.40 13.90 -21.02
C CYS A 81 -11.92 14.07 -21.37
N ASP A 82 -11.60 14.41 -22.62
CA ASP A 82 -10.23 14.66 -23.06
C ASP A 82 -9.65 15.91 -22.34
N ALA A 83 -10.45 16.97 -22.17
CA ALA A 83 -10.05 18.20 -21.48
C ALA A 83 -9.70 17.95 -20.01
N VAL A 84 -10.53 17.21 -19.25
CA VAL A 84 -10.20 16.88 -17.84
C VAL A 84 -8.98 15.97 -17.73
N ILE A 85 -8.76 15.11 -18.71
CA ILE A 85 -7.55 14.26 -18.73
C ILE A 85 -6.31 15.12 -18.98
N HIS A 86 -6.35 16.06 -19.92
CA HIS A 86 -5.26 17.01 -20.14
C HIS A 86 -4.99 17.87 -18.91
N PHE A 87 -6.04 18.38 -18.26
CA PHE A 87 -5.90 19.08 -16.99
C PHE A 87 -5.19 18.23 -15.92
N LEU A 88 -5.54 16.95 -15.81
CA LEU A 88 -4.91 16.02 -14.87
C LEU A 88 -3.46 15.67 -15.25
N GLU A 89 -3.11 15.75 -16.53
CA GLU A 89 -1.75 15.53 -17.04
C GLU A 89 -0.83 16.71 -16.78
N ASP A 90 -1.40 17.93 -16.72
CA ASP A 90 -0.63 19.13 -16.50
C ASP A 90 0.15 19.05 -15.17
N SER A 91 1.41 19.48 -15.22
CA SER A 91 2.29 19.50 -14.08
C SER A 91 1.75 20.34 -12.92
N ASP A 92 0.99 21.39 -13.21
CA ASP A 92 0.41 22.29 -12.20
C ASP A 92 -0.76 21.66 -11.44
N ALA A 93 -1.49 20.72 -12.06
CA ALA A 93 -2.53 19.94 -11.38
C ALA A 93 -1.97 19.01 -10.29
N ARG A 94 -0.65 18.81 -10.23
CA ARG A 94 0.04 17.87 -9.34
C ARG A 94 1.23 18.47 -8.62
N VAL A 95 0.99 19.58 -7.96
CA VAL A 95 2.03 20.20 -7.13
C VAL A 95 2.17 19.42 -5.81
N TYR A 96 3.15 18.53 -5.73
CA TYR A 96 3.62 18.04 -4.43
C TYR A 96 4.47 19.15 -3.81
N LYS A 97 3.89 19.82 -2.85
CA LYS A 97 4.63 20.78 -2.05
C LYS A 97 5.32 20.04 -0.93
N ARG A 98 6.63 20.08 -0.92
CA ARG A 98 7.49 19.61 0.17
C ARG A 98 8.13 20.81 0.81
N ALA A 99 8.47 20.68 2.08
CA ALA A 99 9.11 21.74 2.84
C ALA A 99 10.34 21.20 3.57
N VAL A 100 11.41 21.97 3.56
CA VAL A 100 12.65 21.70 4.30
C VAL A 100 12.86 22.87 5.25
N LEU A 101 13.18 22.59 6.51
CA LEU A 101 13.49 23.63 7.49
C LEU A 101 14.73 24.40 7.07
N LYS A 102 14.64 25.72 7.00
CA LYS A 102 15.79 26.59 6.76
C LYS A 102 16.81 26.44 7.89
N SER A 103 18.10 26.49 7.58
CA SER A 103 19.16 26.39 8.61
C SER A 103 19.03 27.44 9.69
N GLU A 104 18.70 28.66 9.31
CA GLU A 104 18.46 29.82 10.17
C GLU A 104 17.21 29.67 11.08
N ALA A 105 16.24 28.93 10.60
CA ALA A 105 14.98 28.73 11.33
C ALA A 105 15.09 27.69 12.47
N LYS A 106 16.21 26.99 12.61
CA LYS A 106 16.47 26.10 13.74
C LYS A 106 16.44 26.85 15.07
N GLU A 107 16.88 28.11 15.09
CA GLU A 107 16.88 28.99 16.25
C GLU A 107 15.45 29.46 16.64
N LEU A 108 14.49 29.40 15.72
CA LEU A 108 13.10 29.73 15.97
C LEU A 108 12.34 28.65 16.76
N LYS A 109 13.01 27.55 17.15
CA LYS A 109 12.45 26.50 17.99
C LYS A 109 12.28 26.96 19.44
N THR A 110 11.19 27.65 19.72
CA THR A 110 10.87 28.18 21.06
C THR A 110 10.31 27.12 22.02
N MET A 111 9.99 25.91 21.55
CA MET A 111 9.38 24.84 22.32
C MET A 111 10.01 23.48 22.03
N SER A 112 9.95 22.56 23.00
CA SER A 112 10.35 21.16 22.79
C SER A 112 9.40 20.42 21.83
N CYS A 113 9.91 19.37 21.14
CA CYS A 113 9.11 18.60 20.19
C CYS A 113 7.80 18.03 20.79
N PRO A 114 7.79 17.50 22.04
CA PRO A 114 6.54 17.08 22.69
C PRO A 114 5.52 18.21 22.90
N LYS A 115 5.98 19.43 23.20
CA LYS A 115 5.09 20.60 23.37
C LYS A 115 4.49 21.05 22.03
N ILE A 116 5.28 21.00 20.95
CA ILE A 116 4.80 21.29 19.59
C ILE A 116 3.77 20.22 19.17
N ALA A 117 4.04 18.94 19.42
CA ALA A 117 3.13 17.83 19.11
C ALA A 117 1.76 17.94 19.79
N LYS A 118 1.71 18.56 20.98
CA LYS A 118 0.43 18.83 21.67
C LYS A 118 -0.39 19.96 21.04
N LYS A 119 0.23 20.84 20.27
CA LYS A 119 -0.43 21.97 19.59
C LYS A 119 -0.82 21.68 18.13
N CYS A 120 -0.38 20.56 17.57
CA CYS A 120 -0.67 20.14 16.21
C CYS A 120 -1.03 18.66 16.16
N THR A 121 -1.52 18.16 15.02
CA THR A 121 -1.88 16.74 14.84
C THR A 121 -0.70 15.87 14.40
N ILE A 122 0.52 16.41 14.42
CA ILE A 122 1.74 15.78 13.94
C ILE A 122 2.42 15.00 15.07
N ARG A 123 2.92 13.81 14.73
CA ARG A 123 3.67 12.97 15.69
C ARG A 123 5.00 13.63 16.04
N GLU A 124 5.42 13.45 17.27
CA GLU A 124 6.69 13.97 17.79
C GLU A 124 7.90 13.56 16.91
N GLU A 125 7.95 12.29 16.48
CA GLU A 125 8.97 11.78 15.58
C GLU A 125 9.07 12.58 14.26
N THR A 126 7.92 13.00 13.70
CA THR A 126 7.90 13.83 12.48
C THR A 126 8.43 15.24 12.76
N ILE A 127 8.13 15.79 13.93
CA ILE A 127 8.65 17.10 14.35
C ILE A 127 10.17 17.02 14.54
N GLU A 128 10.67 15.97 15.16
CA GLU A 128 12.13 15.75 15.29
C GLU A 128 12.81 15.64 13.91
N ARG A 129 12.18 14.95 12.95
CA ARG A 129 12.67 14.85 11.57
C ARG A 129 12.74 16.23 10.91
N ILE A 130 11.74 17.08 11.12
CA ILE A 130 11.74 18.46 10.64
C ILE A 130 12.98 19.21 11.17
N PHE A 131 13.23 19.15 12.47
CA PHE A 131 14.35 19.86 13.07
C PHE A 131 15.73 19.24 12.77
N ARG A 132 15.76 18.00 12.25
CA ARG A 132 16.97 17.40 11.63
C ARG A 132 17.21 17.88 10.21
N GLY A 133 16.29 18.67 9.62
CA GLY A 133 16.38 19.14 8.23
C GLY A 133 15.87 18.14 7.19
N GLU A 134 15.08 17.15 7.62
CA GLU A 134 14.48 16.21 6.67
C GLU A 134 13.27 16.84 5.96
N THR A 135 13.11 16.49 4.68
CA THR A 135 11.97 16.95 3.86
C THR A 135 10.66 16.38 4.37
N VAL A 136 9.66 17.25 4.55
CA VAL A 136 8.30 16.89 4.99
C VAL A 136 7.23 17.41 4.04
N SER A 137 5.96 17.05 4.28
CA SER A 137 4.83 17.62 3.52
C SER A 137 4.62 19.11 3.91
N LEU A 138 4.13 19.90 2.96
CA LEU A 138 3.78 21.30 3.25
C LEU A 138 2.76 21.40 4.39
N ASP A 139 1.76 20.51 4.45
CA ASP A 139 0.79 20.46 5.53
C ASP A 139 1.46 20.28 6.90
N SER A 140 2.43 19.37 7.01
CA SER A 140 3.21 19.18 8.24
C SER A 140 4.01 20.43 8.59
N ALA A 141 4.61 21.09 7.61
CA ALA A 141 5.34 22.33 7.81
C ALA A 141 4.41 23.48 8.29
N GLN A 142 3.23 23.60 7.69
CA GLN A 142 2.21 24.57 8.08
C GLN A 142 1.77 24.40 9.53
N GLN A 143 1.47 23.17 9.94
CA GLN A 143 1.04 22.88 11.31
C GLN A 143 2.15 23.18 12.34
N VAL A 144 3.41 22.86 12.03
CA VAL A 144 4.53 23.13 12.93
C VAL A 144 4.82 24.63 12.99
N ALA A 145 4.79 25.34 11.86
CA ALA A 145 4.95 26.81 11.83
C ALA A 145 3.86 27.49 12.65
N ALA A 146 2.59 27.13 12.44
CA ALA A 146 1.46 27.66 13.20
C ALA A 146 1.58 27.37 14.71
N ALA A 147 2.01 26.15 15.10
CA ALA A 147 2.23 25.79 16.51
C ALA A 147 3.30 26.65 17.20
N LEU A 148 4.26 27.17 16.42
CA LEU A 148 5.32 28.07 16.87
C LEU A 148 4.99 29.57 16.69
N GLY A 149 3.79 29.90 16.17
CA GLY A 149 3.38 31.27 15.88
C GLY A 149 4.17 31.91 14.74
N LYS A 150 4.62 31.11 13.76
CA LYS A 150 5.40 31.52 12.61
C LYS A 150 4.69 31.21 11.30
N THR A 151 5.10 31.86 10.21
CA THR A 151 4.65 31.48 8.86
C THR A 151 5.54 30.41 8.26
N VAL A 152 5.04 29.72 7.22
CA VAL A 152 5.83 28.70 6.51
C VAL A 152 7.06 29.33 5.87
N GLU A 153 6.91 30.49 5.28
CA GLU A 153 7.97 31.22 4.57
C GLU A 153 9.11 31.64 5.51
N GLN A 154 8.79 31.92 6.78
CA GLN A 154 9.80 32.24 7.79
C GLN A 154 10.64 31.03 8.18
N MET A 155 10.02 29.84 8.18
CA MET A 155 10.65 28.63 8.72
C MET A 155 11.16 27.68 7.67
N PHE A 156 10.47 27.59 6.52
CA PHE A 156 10.69 26.53 5.56
C PHE A 156 10.99 27.07 4.17
N GLU A 157 11.84 26.33 3.48
CA GLU A 157 11.99 26.42 2.03
C GLU A 157 11.01 25.42 1.41
N VAL A 158 10.14 25.91 0.50
CA VAL A 158 9.09 25.10 -0.12
C VAL A 158 9.54 24.63 -1.50
N GLU A 159 9.73 23.33 -1.63
CA GLU A 159 10.02 22.68 -2.92
C GLU A 159 8.71 22.29 -3.62
N ILE A 160 8.60 22.67 -4.88
CA ILE A 160 7.48 22.31 -5.74
C ILE A 160 7.94 21.20 -6.66
N ASP A 161 7.40 19.98 -6.47
CA ASP A 161 7.66 18.82 -7.33
C ASP A 161 6.58 18.71 -8.41
N ARG A 162 6.89 19.11 -9.63
CA ARG A 162 6.00 19.13 -10.79
C ARG A 162 6.10 17.86 -11.66
N ARG A 163 6.45 16.72 -11.12
CA ARG A 163 6.56 15.48 -11.91
C ARG A 163 5.21 15.04 -12.49
N PRO A 164 5.13 14.72 -13.79
CA PRO A 164 3.88 14.28 -14.42
C PRO A 164 3.38 12.95 -13.83
N MET A 165 2.08 12.73 -13.91
CA MET A 165 1.46 11.48 -13.48
C MET A 165 1.99 10.27 -14.27
N THR A 166 1.97 9.09 -13.64
CA THR A 166 2.32 7.86 -14.36
C THR A 166 1.18 7.44 -15.27
N LYS A 167 1.51 6.77 -16.39
CA LYS A 167 0.52 6.17 -17.30
C LYS A 167 -0.50 5.32 -16.55
N LYS A 168 -0.06 4.57 -15.54
CA LYS A 168 -0.96 3.76 -14.70
C LYS A 168 -1.96 4.63 -13.95
N THR A 169 -1.52 5.72 -13.34
CA THR A 169 -2.41 6.64 -12.61
C THR A 169 -3.41 7.30 -13.55
N MET A 170 -2.96 7.77 -14.72
CA MET A 170 -3.86 8.36 -15.73
C MET A 170 -4.90 7.36 -16.22
N ARG A 171 -4.51 6.11 -16.48
CA ARG A 171 -5.45 5.05 -16.82
C ARG A 171 -6.50 4.82 -15.73
N GLU A 172 -6.12 4.90 -14.47
CA GLU A 172 -7.06 4.73 -13.35
C GLU A 172 -8.08 5.88 -13.25
N TYR A 173 -7.68 7.13 -13.54
CA TYR A 173 -8.62 8.27 -13.67
C TYR A 173 -9.59 8.05 -14.81
N ASN A 174 -9.10 7.66 -15.97
CA ASN A 174 -9.94 7.35 -17.12
C ASN A 174 -10.97 6.26 -16.82
N LEU A 175 -10.52 5.16 -16.19
CA LEU A 175 -11.41 4.06 -15.79
C LEU A 175 -12.45 4.53 -14.78
N PHE A 176 -12.11 5.44 -13.87
CA PHE A 176 -13.06 6.02 -12.94
C PHE A 176 -14.11 6.87 -13.65
N ILE A 177 -13.69 7.79 -14.52
CA ILE A 177 -14.61 8.61 -15.33
C ILE A 177 -15.57 7.71 -16.13
N ARG A 178 -15.03 6.72 -16.87
CA ARG A 178 -15.84 5.75 -17.61
C ARG A 178 -16.85 5.02 -16.74
N SER A 179 -16.44 4.62 -15.53
CA SER A 179 -17.34 3.91 -14.61
C SER A 179 -18.50 4.80 -14.15
N VAL A 180 -18.25 6.11 -13.96
CA VAL A 180 -19.31 7.08 -13.62
C VAL A 180 -20.24 7.30 -14.82
N LEU A 181 -19.72 7.44 -16.03
CA LEU A 181 -20.53 7.61 -17.24
C LEU A 181 -21.36 6.36 -17.55
N ASN A 182 -20.79 5.15 -17.39
CA ASN A 182 -21.57 3.90 -17.51
C ASN A 182 -22.68 3.83 -16.45
N TYR A 183 -22.38 4.22 -15.21
CA TYR A 183 -23.39 4.28 -14.16
C TYR A 183 -24.55 5.23 -14.53
N ALA A 184 -24.25 6.38 -15.16
CA ALA A 184 -25.27 7.30 -15.65
C ALA A 184 -26.11 6.67 -16.79
N ASN A 185 -25.46 6.00 -17.76
CA ASN A 185 -26.17 5.31 -18.82
C ASN A 185 -27.10 4.22 -18.27
N ASP A 186 -26.65 3.43 -17.32
CA ASP A 186 -27.41 2.32 -16.73
C ASP A 186 -28.58 2.79 -15.84
N ASN A 187 -28.45 3.94 -15.16
CA ASN A 187 -29.41 4.38 -14.15
C ASN A 187 -30.26 5.60 -14.55
N TYR A 188 -29.80 6.39 -15.55
CA TYR A 188 -30.47 7.63 -15.94
C TYR A 188 -30.92 7.63 -17.40
N GLY A 189 -30.72 6.51 -18.12
CA GLY A 189 -31.12 6.42 -19.52
C GLY A 189 -30.32 7.32 -20.47
N THR A 190 -29.13 7.79 -20.03
CA THR A 190 -28.24 8.57 -20.89
C THR A 190 -27.53 7.67 -21.92
N SER A 191 -27.16 8.23 -23.06
CA SER A 191 -26.45 7.52 -24.13
C SER A 191 -25.04 8.09 -24.34
N LEU A 192 -24.29 8.27 -23.23
CA LEU A 192 -22.97 8.88 -23.23
C LEU A 192 -21.96 7.98 -23.93
N GLN A 193 -21.19 8.56 -24.84
CA GLN A 193 -20.08 7.86 -25.50
C GLN A 193 -18.88 7.77 -24.57
N MET A 194 -18.35 6.55 -24.44
CA MET A 194 -17.18 6.32 -23.62
C MET A 194 -15.91 6.84 -24.29
N PRO A 195 -15.09 7.65 -23.60
CA PRO A 195 -13.84 8.12 -24.17
C PRO A 195 -12.89 6.93 -24.40
N MET A 196 -12.18 6.94 -25.54
CA MET A 196 -11.07 6.02 -25.75
C MET A 196 -9.88 6.44 -24.90
N ILE A 197 -9.38 5.53 -24.10
CA ILE A 197 -8.26 5.81 -23.20
C ILE A 197 -6.95 5.60 -23.94
N LYS A 198 -6.32 6.67 -24.39
CA LYS A 198 -4.88 6.68 -24.65
C LYS A 198 -4.19 7.03 -23.34
N ALA A 199 -3.55 6.05 -22.69
CA ALA A 199 -2.80 6.33 -21.47
C ALA A 199 -1.52 7.10 -21.83
N SER A 200 -1.54 8.41 -21.62
CA SER A 200 -0.39 9.31 -21.64
C SER A 200 0.31 9.34 -20.27
N GLY A 201 1.45 9.96 -20.20
CA GLY A 201 2.20 10.11 -18.96
C GLY A 201 3.46 9.25 -18.84
N ARG A 202 4.15 9.39 -17.73
CA ARG A 202 5.42 8.75 -17.43
C ARG A 202 5.29 7.23 -17.25
N LYS A 203 6.19 6.42 -17.82
CA LYS A 203 6.29 4.98 -17.52
C LYS A 203 6.39 4.78 -16.00
N SER A 204 5.61 3.84 -15.46
CA SER A 204 5.81 3.39 -14.08
C SER A 204 7.20 2.75 -13.97
N ARG A 205 7.90 3.00 -12.86
CA ARG A 205 9.12 2.24 -12.58
C ARG A 205 8.73 0.78 -12.36
N SER A 206 9.48 -0.15 -12.96
CA SER A 206 9.35 -1.57 -12.62
C SER A 206 9.78 -1.75 -11.16
N VAL A 207 9.09 -2.61 -10.45
CA VAL A 207 9.53 -3.04 -9.12
C VAL A 207 10.72 -3.97 -9.33
N GLY A 208 11.91 -3.58 -8.87
CA GLY A 208 13.10 -4.43 -8.94
C GLY A 208 12.97 -5.64 -8.02
N CYS A 209 13.87 -6.61 -8.21
CA CYS A 209 14.20 -7.64 -7.22
C CYS A 209 15.62 -7.42 -6.70
N LEU A 210 15.97 -7.95 -5.55
CA LEU A 210 17.32 -7.94 -5.02
C LEU A 210 18.23 -8.82 -5.90
N HIS A 211 19.46 -8.38 -6.10
CA HIS A 211 20.53 -9.17 -6.70
C HIS A 211 21.15 -10.12 -5.67
N SER A 212 21.95 -11.09 -6.13
CA SER A 212 22.58 -12.07 -5.23
C SER A 212 23.47 -11.42 -4.18
N ASP A 213 24.29 -10.45 -4.59
CA ASP A 213 25.16 -9.66 -3.71
C ASP A 213 24.36 -8.81 -2.70
N GLU A 214 23.22 -8.25 -3.11
CA GLU A 214 22.31 -7.53 -2.21
C GLU A 214 21.64 -8.49 -1.20
N VAL A 215 21.31 -9.72 -1.62
CA VAL A 215 20.77 -10.75 -0.70
C VAL A 215 21.83 -11.17 0.33
N GLU A 216 23.08 -11.37 -0.09
CA GLU A 216 24.20 -11.68 0.81
C GLU A 216 24.46 -10.54 1.80
N ALA A 217 24.51 -9.29 1.31
CA ALA A 217 24.67 -8.10 2.15
C ALA A 217 23.50 -7.96 3.16
N LEU A 218 22.27 -8.26 2.72
CA LEU A 218 21.10 -8.26 3.57
C LEU A 218 21.20 -9.33 4.67
N GLN A 219 21.62 -10.55 4.33
CA GLN A 219 21.82 -11.64 5.30
C GLN A 219 22.89 -11.28 6.33
N ALA A 220 23.98 -10.64 5.90
CA ALA A 220 25.02 -10.15 6.82
C ALA A 220 24.46 -9.07 7.76
N ALA A 221 23.74 -8.08 7.26
CA ALA A 221 23.13 -7.02 8.04
C ALA A 221 22.09 -7.54 9.05
N LEU A 222 21.38 -8.62 8.72
CA LEU A 222 20.41 -9.23 9.62
C LEU A 222 21.05 -9.76 10.90
N LYS A 223 22.34 -10.11 10.92
CA LYS A 223 23.03 -10.57 12.15
C LYS A 223 22.97 -9.52 13.26
N GLU A 224 22.97 -8.24 12.90
CA GLU A 224 22.92 -7.09 13.81
C GLU A 224 21.51 -6.52 14.04
N CYS A 225 20.49 -7.19 13.54
CA CYS A 225 19.11 -6.74 13.64
C CYS A 225 18.39 -7.41 14.82
N SER A 226 17.33 -6.77 15.32
CA SER A 226 16.43 -7.36 16.30
C SER A 226 15.73 -8.61 15.74
N MET A 227 15.30 -9.51 16.62
CA MET A 227 14.58 -10.72 16.22
C MET A 227 13.32 -10.40 15.42
N LEU A 228 12.61 -9.32 15.75
CA LEU A 228 11.44 -8.86 15.01
C LEU A 228 11.80 -8.42 13.59
N GLU A 229 12.89 -7.66 13.40
CA GLU A 229 13.37 -7.24 12.07
C GLU A 229 13.79 -8.45 11.24
N LYS A 230 14.52 -9.41 11.88
CA LYS A 230 14.89 -10.68 11.25
C LYS A 230 13.65 -11.45 10.80
N ALA A 231 12.67 -11.61 11.69
CA ALA A 231 11.44 -12.33 11.38
C ALA A 231 10.68 -11.71 10.21
N ILE A 232 10.50 -10.38 10.19
CA ILE A 232 9.81 -9.70 9.08
C ILE A 232 10.53 -9.91 7.75
N VAL A 233 11.85 -9.68 7.72
CA VAL A 233 12.64 -9.76 6.49
C VAL A 233 12.72 -11.20 5.99
N LEU A 234 13.03 -12.16 6.87
CA LEU A 234 13.15 -13.58 6.49
C LEU A 234 11.81 -14.17 6.06
N CYS A 235 10.70 -13.84 6.73
CA CYS A 235 9.38 -14.25 6.28
C CYS A 235 9.08 -13.74 4.86
N LEU A 236 9.28 -12.43 4.61
CA LEU A 236 9.03 -11.85 3.28
C LEU A 236 9.89 -12.50 2.20
N LEU A 237 11.17 -12.79 2.49
CA LEU A 237 12.11 -13.34 1.53
C LEU A 237 11.84 -14.82 1.24
N ASN A 238 11.55 -15.62 2.27
CA ASN A 238 11.39 -17.09 2.13
C ASN A 238 10.00 -17.50 1.68
N THR A 239 8.99 -16.66 1.80
CA THR A 239 7.60 -17.02 1.46
C THR A 239 7.00 -16.18 0.35
N GLY A 240 7.62 -15.07 0.00
CA GLY A 240 7.07 -14.14 -0.97
C GLY A 240 5.69 -13.58 -0.64
N VAL A 241 5.22 -13.69 0.59
CA VAL A 241 3.89 -13.22 1.03
C VAL A 241 3.77 -11.69 0.92
N ARG A 242 2.54 -11.23 0.73
CA ARG A 242 2.25 -9.79 0.80
C ARG A 242 2.38 -9.30 2.25
N ARG A 243 2.73 -8.01 2.44
CA ARG A 243 2.87 -7.41 3.79
C ARG A 243 1.64 -7.62 4.69
N GLY A 244 0.43 -7.56 4.12
CA GLY A 244 -0.80 -7.80 4.86
C GLY A 244 -1.00 -9.27 5.21
N GLU A 245 -0.60 -10.19 4.33
CA GLU A 245 -0.60 -11.64 4.58
C GLU A 245 0.36 -11.97 5.73
N LEU A 246 1.59 -11.42 5.70
CA LEU A 246 2.55 -11.57 6.81
C LEU A 246 1.99 -11.03 8.13
N ALA A 247 1.35 -9.86 8.11
CA ALA A 247 0.77 -9.27 9.31
C ALA A 247 -0.42 -10.07 9.87
N GLY A 248 -1.12 -10.81 9.01
CA GLY A 248 -2.24 -11.69 9.37
C GLY A 248 -1.81 -13.10 9.79
N LEU A 249 -0.52 -13.46 9.61
CA LEU A 249 -0.01 -14.79 9.91
C LEU A 249 0.00 -15.06 11.40
N THR A 250 -0.53 -16.22 11.80
CA THR A 250 -0.54 -16.70 13.19
C THR A 250 0.27 -17.97 13.33
N TRP A 251 0.68 -18.30 14.55
CA TRP A 251 1.42 -19.55 14.79
C TRP A 251 0.67 -20.82 14.44
N LYS A 252 -0.66 -20.75 14.36
CA LYS A 252 -1.50 -21.88 13.87
C LYS A 252 -1.33 -22.14 12.38
N ASP A 253 -0.86 -21.15 11.63
CA ASP A 253 -0.65 -21.25 10.19
C ASP A 253 0.74 -21.82 9.83
N VAL A 254 1.64 -22.02 10.83
CA VAL A 254 2.99 -22.55 10.64
C VAL A 254 3.00 -24.03 10.95
N ASN A 255 3.18 -24.87 9.94
CA ASN A 255 3.32 -26.31 10.11
C ASN A 255 4.80 -26.68 10.22
N PHE A 256 5.26 -26.80 11.47
CA PHE A 256 6.65 -27.15 11.78
C PHE A 256 7.04 -28.58 11.40
N ARG A 257 6.07 -29.48 11.21
CA ARG A 257 6.32 -30.87 10.85
C ARG A 257 6.60 -30.99 9.36
N ASP A 258 5.76 -30.37 8.55
CA ASP A 258 5.79 -30.52 7.08
C ASP A 258 6.60 -29.41 6.40
N GLY A 259 7.07 -28.40 7.19
CA GLY A 259 7.88 -27.30 6.66
C GLY A 259 7.09 -26.31 5.79
N THR A 260 5.79 -26.13 6.09
CA THR A 260 4.89 -25.30 5.28
C THR A 260 4.27 -24.15 6.08
N ILE A 261 3.86 -23.12 5.38
CA ILE A 261 3.14 -21.96 5.95
C ILE A 261 1.82 -21.77 5.19
N HIS A 262 0.70 -21.86 5.92
CA HIS A 262 -0.65 -21.70 5.40
C HIS A 262 -1.02 -20.22 5.30
N VAL A 263 -1.20 -19.70 4.09
CA VAL A 263 -1.51 -18.28 3.82
C VAL A 263 -2.97 -18.16 3.41
N SER A 264 -3.85 -17.87 4.37
CA SER A 264 -5.30 -17.73 4.16
C SER A 264 -5.85 -16.36 4.57
N LYS A 265 -5.06 -15.56 5.30
CA LYS A 265 -5.51 -14.32 5.95
C LYS A 265 -4.63 -13.14 5.57
N SER A 266 -5.20 -11.95 5.66
CA SER A 266 -4.49 -10.68 5.49
C SER A 266 -4.97 -9.68 6.51
N LEU A 267 -4.06 -9.02 7.21
CA LEU A 267 -4.37 -7.92 8.12
C LEU A 267 -4.28 -6.59 7.37
N LEU A 268 -5.36 -5.82 7.43
CA LEU A 268 -5.46 -4.48 6.87
C LEU A 268 -5.73 -3.46 7.98
N VAL A 269 -5.32 -2.22 7.76
CA VAL A 269 -5.62 -1.10 8.67
C VAL A 269 -6.33 -0.02 7.88
N PHE A 270 -7.55 0.30 8.30
CA PHE A 270 -8.38 1.32 7.67
C PHE A 270 -8.39 2.59 8.51
N PRO A 271 -8.33 3.79 7.90
CA PRO A 271 -8.30 5.06 8.65
C PRO A 271 -9.46 5.25 9.63
N ASN A 272 -10.65 4.71 9.31
CA ASN A 272 -11.88 4.89 10.09
C ASN A 272 -12.28 3.67 10.92
N TYR A 273 -11.75 2.48 10.60
CA TYR A 273 -12.18 1.20 11.20
C TYR A 273 -11.07 0.47 11.95
N GLY A 274 -9.81 0.91 11.82
CA GLY A 274 -8.66 0.28 12.46
C GLY A 274 -8.25 -1.04 11.83
N TYR A 275 -7.79 -1.96 12.67
CA TYR A 275 -7.25 -3.26 12.28
C TYR A 275 -8.36 -4.24 11.93
N GLN A 276 -8.21 -4.89 10.78
CA GLN A 276 -9.19 -5.88 10.33
C GLN A 276 -8.48 -7.07 9.68
N LEU A 277 -8.78 -8.26 10.18
CA LEU A 277 -8.33 -9.51 9.60
C LEU A 277 -9.33 -9.92 8.51
N THR A 278 -8.84 -10.17 7.30
CA THR A 278 -9.63 -10.52 6.12
C THR A 278 -9.08 -11.78 5.47
N THR A 279 -9.80 -12.38 4.54
CA THR A 279 -9.24 -13.36 3.63
C THR A 279 -8.17 -12.72 2.73
N THR A 280 -7.32 -13.53 2.14
CA THR A 280 -6.36 -13.06 1.12
C THR A 280 -7.10 -12.44 -0.06
N LYS A 281 -6.44 -11.54 -0.77
CA LYS A 281 -6.98 -10.92 -1.98
C LYS A 281 -7.33 -12.02 -2.99
N GLU A 282 -8.57 -11.98 -3.53
CA GLU A 282 -9.09 -12.96 -4.50
C GLU A 282 -9.18 -14.39 -3.95
N SER A 283 -9.35 -14.53 -2.60
CA SER A 283 -9.44 -15.82 -1.91
C SER A 283 -8.29 -16.79 -2.24
N ASN A 284 -7.10 -16.25 -2.51
CA ASN A 284 -5.92 -17.01 -2.88
C ASN A 284 -5.29 -17.64 -1.63
N ILE A 285 -5.92 -18.74 -1.18
CA ILE A 285 -5.44 -19.57 -0.07
C ILE A 285 -4.40 -20.53 -0.65
N ARG A 286 -3.25 -20.66 0.04
CA ARG A 286 -2.16 -21.51 -0.39
C ARG A 286 -1.28 -21.93 0.78
N ASP A 287 -0.63 -23.05 0.62
CA ASP A 287 0.50 -23.48 1.45
C ASP A 287 1.80 -23.13 0.71
N VAL A 288 2.75 -22.58 1.44
CA VAL A 288 4.06 -22.18 0.91
C VAL A 288 5.11 -23.07 1.55
N ASP A 289 5.85 -23.80 0.73
CA ASP A 289 7.00 -24.58 1.16
C ASP A 289 8.17 -23.67 1.50
N VAL A 290 8.83 -23.91 2.62
CA VAL A 290 9.94 -23.08 3.08
C VAL A 290 11.18 -23.88 3.39
N ALA A 291 12.35 -23.25 3.23
CA ALA A 291 13.63 -23.87 3.48
C ALA A 291 13.76 -24.34 4.95
N PRO A 292 14.39 -25.52 5.19
CA PRO A 292 14.58 -26.06 6.54
C PRO A 292 15.28 -25.09 7.49
N GLU A 293 16.24 -24.30 7.02
CA GLU A 293 16.98 -23.31 7.80
C GLU A 293 16.06 -22.17 8.26
N PHE A 294 15.12 -21.76 7.40
CA PHE A 294 14.13 -20.75 7.79
C PHE A 294 13.12 -21.33 8.78
N MET A 295 12.72 -22.59 8.63
CA MET A 295 11.85 -23.27 9.58
C MET A 295 12.53 -23.44 10.96
N ALA A 296 13.84 -23.70 10.98
CA ALA A 296 14.63 -23.73 12.21
C ALA A 296 14.63 -22.35 12.90
N PHE A 297 14.85 -21.26 12.14
CA PHE A 297 14.74 -19.89 12.64
C PHE A 297 13.35 -19.62 13.23
N LEU A 298 12.28 -20.04 12.55
CA LEU A 298 10.91 -19.85 13.05
C LEU A 298 10.65 -20.62 14.35
N LYS A 299 11.24 -21.79 14.55
CA LYS A 299 11.16 -22.54 15.82
C LYS A 299 11.78 -21.74 16.95
N ASP A 300 12.99 -21.23 16.77
CA ASP A 300 13.69 -20.42 17.79
C ASP A 300 12.92 -19.13 18.09
N TYR A 301 12.39 -18.48 17.07
CA TYR A 301 11.57 -17.27 17.22
C TYR A 301 10.26 -17.56 17.96
N HIS A 302 9.64 -18.72 17.72
CA HIS A 302 8.43 -19.16 18.41
C HIS A 302 8.70 -19.43 19.91
N GLU A 303 9.84 -20.03 20.27
CA GLU A 303 10.20 -20.22 21.68
C GLU A 303 10.40 -18.89 22.41
N GLN A 304 11.04 -17.92 21.77
CA GLN A 304 11.16 -16.57 22.32
C GLN A 304 9.79 -15.88 22.46
N TRP A 305 8.92 -16.06 21.48
CA TRP A 305 7.55 -15.57 21.51
C TRP A 305 6.76 -16.19 22.68
N LYS A 306 6.83 -17.52 22.88
CA LYS A 306 6.21 -18.23 24.00
C LYS A 306 6.73 -17.72 25.35
N SER A 307 8.02 -17.54 25.47
CA SER A 307 8.68 -17.03 26.66
C SER A 307 8.18 -15.63 27.01
N ARG A 308 8.05 -14.75 26.03
CA ARG A 308 7.50 -13.40 26.17
C ARG A 308 6.02 -13.44 26.58
N LYS A 309 5.21 -14.28 25.92
CA LYS A 309 3.79 -14.45 26.28
C LYS A 309 3.64 -14.92 27.72
N LYS A 310 4.47 -15.87 28.17
CA LYS A 310 4.50 -16.37 29.55
C LYS A 310 4.89 -15.27 30.56
N LEU A 311 5.91 -14.47 30.23
CA LEU A 311 6.36 -13.35 31.07
C LEU A 311 5.29 -12.28 31.23
N MET A 312 4.57 -11.95 30.14
CA MET A 312 3.49 -10.96 30.17
C MET A 312 2.25 -11.47 30.90
N GLY A 313 2.03 -12.77 30.97
CA GLY A 313 0.93 -13.41 31.70
C GLY A 313 -0.44 -12.77 31.41
N ALA A 314 -1.11 -12.31 32.45
CA ALA A 314 -2.43 -11.67 32.34
C ALA A 314 -2.44 -10.34 31.56
N SER A 315 -1.29 -9.73 31.30
CA SER A 315 -1.16 -8.48 30.53
C SER A 315 -1.07 -8.73 29.02
N TRP A 316 -0.91 -10.00 28.59
CA TRP A 316 -0.88 -10.34 27.16
C TRP A 316 -2.19 -9.98 26.47
N GLN A 317 -2.08 -9.22 25.38
CA GLN A 317 -3.23 -8.69 24.62
C GLN A 317 -4.24 -7.90 25.49
N LYS A 318 -3.77 -7.26 26.56
CA LYS A 318 -4.52 -6.36 27.44
C LYS A 318 -3.82 -4.99 27.49
N ASN A 319 -4.45 -4.00 28.12
CA ASN A 319 -3.86 -2.68 28.41
C ASN A 319 -3.53 -1.78 27.20
N LEU A 320 -4.38 -1.77 26.16
CA LEU A 320 -4.33 -0.72 25.13
C LEU A 320 -4.90 0.63 25.61
N GLU A 321 -5.67 0.61 26.68
CA GLU A 321 -6.41 1.80 27.19
C GLU A 321 -5.49 2.91 27.70
N LYS A 322 -4.29 2.59 28.17
CA LYS A 322 -3.36 3.57 28.76
C LYS A 322 -2.72 4.55 27.78
N LYS A 323 -2.87 4.38 26.44
CA LYS A 323 -2.16 5.21 25.45
C LYS A 323 -3.03 5.90 24.42
N GLY A 324 -4.37 5.96 24.57
CA GLY A 324 -5.24 6.63 23.58
C GLY A 324 -5.01 6.12 22.15
N ALA A 325 -4.77 4.83 21.99
CA ALA A 325 -4.48 4.25 20.68
C ALA A 325 -5.69 4.42 19.77
N LYS A 326 -5.53 5.16 18.70
CA LYS A 326 -6.58 5.50 17.70
C LYS A 326 -7.44 4.29 17.26
N TYR A 327 -6.96 3.07 17.46
CA TYR A 327 -7.61 1.84 17.01
C TYR A 327 -7.67 0.78 18.11
N ALA A 328 -7.73 1.21 19.39
CA ALA A 328 -7.71 0.29 20.54
C ALA A 328 -8.77 -0.79 20.41
N GLN A 329 -10.03 -0.44 20.13
CA GLN A 329 -11.11 -1.41 20.03
C GLN A 329 -10.87 -2.46 18.95
N SER A 330 -10.46 -2.05 17.75
CA SER A 330 -10.20 -2.99 16.65
C SER A 330 -9.03 -3.94 16.92
N LEU A 331 -8.06 -3.54 17.75
CA LEU A 331 -7.01 -4.44 18.22
C LEU A 331 -7.53 -5.40 19.29
N LEU A 332 -8.43 -4.96 20.17
CA LEU A 332 -9.07 -5.81 21.17
C LEU A 332 -9.93 -6.90 20.52
N ASP A 333 -10.58 -6.59 19.40
CA ASP A 333 -11.37 -7.55 18.62
C ASP A 333 -10.52 -8.67 17.99
N LEU A 334 -9.19 -8.46 17.91
CA LEU A 334 -8.23 -9.46 17.42
C LEU A 334 -7.60 -10.31 18.53
N ARG A 335 -8.06 -10.19 19.78
CA ARG A 335 -7.59 -11.02 20.90
C ARG A 335 -7.77 -12.51 20.60
N GLY A 336 -6.86 -13.30 21.15
CA GLY A 336 -6.87 -14.75 20.95
C GLY A 336 -6.17 -15.21 19.66
N ASN A 337 -5.79 -14.28 18.77
CA ASN A 337 -4.94 -14.59 17.63
C ASN A 337 -3.47 -14.47 18.07
N ASP A 338 -2.75 -15.56 17.98
CA ASP A 338 -1.33 -15.64 18.28
C ASP A 338 -0.51 -15.27 17.05
N PHE A 339 -0.42 -13.96 16.73
CA PHE A 339 0.27 -13.45 15.56
C PHE A 339 1.77 -13.75 15.59
N VAL A 340 2.33 -14.18 14.47
CA VAL A 340 3.78 -14.39 14.30
C VAL A 340 4.52 -13.06 14.45
N ILE A 341 4.05 -12.02 13.76
CA ILE A 341 4.62 -10.67 13.85
C ILE A 341 3.74 -9.82 14.75
N CYS A 342 4.19 -9.65 16.00
CA CYS A 342 3.47 -8.89 17.01
C CYS A 342 4.42 -7.96 17.79
N ASN A 343 3.83 -6.98 18.48
CA ASN A 343 4.55 -6.14 19.45
C ASN A 343 4.75 -6.90 20.78
N ASP A 344 5.39 -6.27 21.75
CA ASP A 344 5.70 -6.88 23.04
C ASP A 344 4.46 -7.27 23.85
N TYR A 345 3.31 -6.70 23.54
CA TYR A 345 2.02 -7.02 24.17
C TYR A 345 1.20 -8.08 23.41
N GLY A 346 1.73 -8.66 22.33
CA GLY A 346 1.05 -9.69 21.53
C GLY A 346 0.05 -9.18 20.49
N PHE A 347 -0.06 -7.86 20.30
CA PHE A 347 -0.90 -7.30 19.25
C PHE A 347 -0.16 -7.22 17.91
N PRO A 348 -0.84 -7.40 16.78
CA PRO A 348 -0.21 -7.33 15.49
C PRO A 348 0.35 -5.94 15.21
N ILE A 349 1.48 -5.88 14.52
CA ILE A 349 2.11 -4.64 14.09
C ILE A 349 1.40 -4.15 12.81
N ASN A 350 1.21 -2.83 12.72
CA ASN A 350 0.64 -2.22 11.51
C ASN A 350 1.48 -2.59 10.28
N PRO A 351 0.91 -3.27 9.27
CA PRO A 351 1.65 -3.69 8.07
C PRO A 351 2.28 -2.52 7.29
N ASP A 352 1.74 -1.30 7.41
CA ASP A 352 2.34 -0.12 6.77
C ASP A 352 3.70 0.26 7.39
N SER A 353 3.94 -0.08 8.65
CA SER A 353 5.22 0.17 9.32
C SER A 353 6.36 -0.74 8.83
N TYR A 354 6.03 -1.89 8.20
CA TYR A 354 7.04 -2.81 7.66
C TYR A 354 7.94 -2.15 6.62
N ALA A 355 7.42 -1.18 5.87
CA ALA A 355 8.22 -0.44 4.91
C ALA A 355 9.34 0.39 5.58
N ALA A 356 9.10 0.92 6.77
CA ALA A 356 10.11 1.65 7.55
C ALA A 356 11.14 0.69 8.15
N LEU A 357 10.68 -0.45 8.71
CA LEU A 357 11.55 -1.51 9.24
C LEU A 357 12.49 -2.06 8.16
N VAL A 358 11.93 -2.44 7.02
CA VAL A 358 12.69 -2.96 5.87
C VAL A 358 13.71 -1.94 5.36
N ARG A 359 13.36 -0.65 5.28
CA ARG A 359 14.31 0.40 4.88
C ARG A 359 15.46 0.57 5.86
N ARG A 360 15.20 0.41 7.17
CA ARG A 360 16.24 0.48 8.21
C ARG A 360 17.24 -0.67 8.06
N VAL A 361 16.74 -1.89 7.82
CA VAL A 361 17.60 -3.05 7.55
C VAL A 361 18.35 -2.88 6.23
N GLY A 362 17.68 -2.41 5.17
CA GLY A 362 18.31 -2.13 3.89
C GLY A 362 19.44 -1.10 3.98
N LYS A 363 19.26 -0.04 4.79
CA LYS A 363 20.32 0.95 5.03
C LYS A 363 21.56 0.31 5.66
N LYS A 364 21.39 -0.63 6.60
CA LYS A 364 22.51 -1.40 7.19
C LYS A 364 23.21 -2.29 6.16
N ALA A 365 22.44 -2.82 5.19
CA ALA A 365 22.96 -3.62 4.08
C ALA A 365 23.49 -2.81 2.89
N GLY A 366 23.50 -1.47 2.95
CA GLY A 366 23.90 -0.62 1.83
C GLY A 366 22.89 -0.55 0.69
N ILE A 367 21.63 -1.00 0.90
CA ILE A 367 20.59 -1.04 -0.14
C ILE A 367 19.65 0.17 0.03
N GLU A 368 19.80 1.18 -0.83
CA GLU A 368 19.06 2.45 -0.71
C GLU A 368 17.55 2.34 -0.95
N LYS A 369 17.13 1.51 -1.91
CA LYS A 369 15.75 1.45 -2.40
C LYS A 369 15.12 0.09 -2.18
N ILE A 370 14.92 -0.25 -0.91
CA ILE A 370 14.30 -1.52 -0.52
C ILE A 370 12.88 -1.29 0.05
N HIS A 371 11.96 -2.20 -0.29
CA HIS A 371 10.59 -2.17 0.23
C HIS A 371 9.97 -3.59 0.26
N PRO A 372 8.92 -3.84 1.07
CA PRO A 372 8.40 -5.20 1.29
C PRO A 372 8.02 -5.97 0.01
N HIS A 373 7.50 -5.29 -1.02
CA HIS A 373 7.09 -5.99 -2.24
C HIS A 373 8.26 -6.46 -3.11
N MET A 374 9.44 -5.86 -2.91
CA MET A 374 10.68 -6.25 -3.58
C MET A 374 11.12 -7.67 -3.17
N PHE A 375 10.91 -8.05 -1.91
CA PHE A 375 11.19 -9.41 -1.44
C PHE A 375 10.35 -10.46 -2.16
N ARG A 376 9.08 -10.17 -2.43
CA ARG A 376 8.24 -11.07 -3.22
C ARG A 376 8.74 -11.22 -4.65
N HIS A 377 9.19 -10.13 -5.28
CA HIS A 377 9.83 -10.20 -6.60
C HIS A 377 11.12 -11.02 -6.55
N THR A 378 11.91 -10.87 -5.49
CA THR A 378 13.13 -11.65 -5.25
C THR A 378 12.82 -13.13 -5.07
N PHE A 379 11.84 -13.48 -4.23
CA PHE A 379 11.36 -14.85 -4.05
C PHE A 379 10.96 -15.49 -5.39
N VAL A 380 10.12 -14.82 -6.15
CA VAL A 380 9.70 -15.27 -7.49
C VAL A 380 10.90 -15.42 -8.43
N SER A 381 11.84 -14.47 -8.40
CA SER A 381 13.04 -14.48 -9.22
C SER A 381 13.96 -15.67 -8.89
N ILE A 382 14.12 -15.98 -7.59
CA ILE A 382 14.90 -17.13 -7.12
C ILE A 382 14.27 -18.42 -7.61
N LEU A 383 12.96 -18.62 -7.45
CA LEU A 383 12.27 -19.82 -7.91
C LEU A 383 12.35 -19.98 -9.43
N LEU A 384 12.14 -18.90 -10.18
CA LEU A 384 12.24 -18.89 -11.66
C LEU A 384 13.68 -19.10 -12.16
N SER A 385 14.68 -18.94 -11.29
CA SER A 385 16.06 -19.22 -11.68
C SER A 385 16.35 -20.73 -11.81
N ASN A 386 15.54 -21.59 -11.22
CA ASN A 386 15.60 -23.03 -11.43
C ASN A 386 14.77 -23.40 -12.67
N PRO A 387 15.39 -23.94 -13.74
CA PRO A 387 14.69 -24.30 -14.98
C PRO A 387 13.68 -25.45 -14.80
N ASN A 388 13.82 -26.22 -13.73
CA ASN A 388 12.93 -27.36 -13.44
C ASN A 388 11.62 -26.93 -12.75
N ILE A 389 11.50 -25.66 -12.32
CA ILE A 389 10.29 -25.13 -11.69
C ILE A 389 9.48 -24.33 -12.72
N GLY A 390 8.30 -24.83 -13.06
CA GLY A 390 7.43 -24.18 -14.04
C GLY A 390 6.88 -22.82 -13.56
N VAL A 391 6.67 -21.89 -14.49
CA VAL A 391 6.11 -20.55 -14.19
C VAL A 391 4.76 -20.63 -13.48
N ALA A 392 3.93 -21.64 -13.81
CA ALA A 392 2.64 -21.87 -13.17
C ALA A 392 2.79 -22.25 -11.68
N THR A 393 3.75 -23.11 -11.36
CA THR A 393 4.08 -23.49 -9.98
C THR A 393 4.54 -22.26 -9.18
N VAL A 394 5.45 -21.47 -9.74
CA VAL A 394 5.92 -20.22 -9.10
C VAL A 394 4.78 -19.21 -8.91
N ALA A 395 3.85 -19.15 -9.86
CA ALA A 395 2.68 -18.27 -9.74
C ALA A 395 1.76 -18.72 -8.59
N ALA A 396 1.56 -20.04 -8.43
CA ALA A 396 0.78 -20.61 -7.34
C ALA A 396 1.44 -20.36 -5.98
N GLU A 397 2.73 -20.67 -5.82
CA GLU A 397 3.52 -20.42 -4.61
C GLU A 397 3.47 -18.94 -4.21
N ALA A 398 3.73 -18.05 -5.16
CA ALA A 398 3.64 -16.63 -4.90
C ALA A 398 2.20 -16.14 -4.64
N GLY A 399 1.16 -16.88 -5.07
CA GLY A 399 -0.23 -16.45 -5.02
C GLY A 399 -0.49 -15.27 -5.98
N HIS A 400 -0.05 -15.41 -7.24
CA HIS A 400 -0.42 -14.50 -8.30
C HIS A 400 -1.74 -14.96 -8.93
N ALA A 401 -2.78 -14.14 -8.84
CA ALA A 401 -4.06 -14.42 -9.47
C ALA A 401 -3.97 -14.52 -11.00
N GLN A 402 -2.97 -13.84 -11.58
CA GLN A 402 -2.72 -13.89 -13.01
C GLN A 402 -1.27 -14.32 -13.29
N PRO A 403 -1.06 -15.42 -14.04
CA PRO A 403 0.27 -15.89 -14.43
C PRO A 403 1.10 -14.84 -15.19
N SER A 404 0.44 -13.90 -15.87
CA SER A 404 1.09 -12.79 -16.56
C SER A 404 1.97 -11.93 -15.64
N THR A 405 1.64 -11.84 -14.36
CA THR A 405 2.47 -11.13 -13.37
C THR A 405 3.80 -11.86 -13.14
N THR A 406 3.75 -13.19 -13.02
CA THR A 406 4.96 -14.03 -12.89
C THR A 406 5.78 -13.99 -14.17
N LEU A 407 5.11 -14.05 -15.33
CA LEU A 407 5.76 -13.97 -16.64
C LEU A 407 6.49 -12.64 -16.85
N ALA A 408 5.93 -11.52 -16.39
CA ALA A 408 6.60 -10.22 -16.44
C ALA A 408 7.90 -10.18 -15.61
N ILE A 409 7.93 -10.87 -14.46
CA ILE A 409 9.15 -11.03 -13.65
C ILE A 409 10.13 -11.98 -14.36
N TYR A 410 9.62 -13.08 -14.93
CA TYR A 410 10.42 -14.04 -15.71
C TYR A 410 11.18 -13.36 -16.86
N THR A 411 10.50 -12.49 -17.61
CA THR A 411 11.13 -11.75 -18.71
C THR A 411 12.31 -10.91 -18.21
N GLN A 412 12.19 -10.24 -17.05
CA GLN A 412 13.28 -9.46 -16.46
C GLN A 412 14.46 -10.35 -16.02
N VAL A 413 14.19 -11.55 -15.46
CA VAL A 413 15.22 -12.53 -15.09
C VAL A 413 15.91 -13.06 -16.33
N TYR A 414 15.15 -13.34 -17.40
CA TYR A 414 15.67 -13.84 -18.66
C TYR A 414 16.56 -12.82 -19.39
N ASP A 415 16.14 -11.55 -19.41
CA ASP A 415 16.97 -10.49 -20.02
C ASP A 415 18.32 -10.32 -19.31
N ARG A 416 18.37 -10.48 -18.00
CA ARG A 416 19.64 -10.49 -17.24
C ARG A 416 20.51 -11.70 -17.60
N ARG A 417 19.93 -12.88 -17.74
CA ARG A 417 20.65 -14.10 -18.18
C ARG A 417 21.23 -13.98 -19.59
N ARG A 418 20.62 -13.17 -20.46
CA ARG A 418 21.17 -12.93 -21.80
C ARG A 418 22.58 -12.30 -21.73
N ASP A 419 22.84 -11.44 -20.79
CA ASP A 419 24.19 -10.85 -20.60
C ASP A 419 25.18 -11.89 -20.06
N GLU A 420 24.72 -12.78 -19.16
CA GLU A 420 25.52 -13.93 -18.69
C GLU A 420 25.78 -14.92 -19.82
N ILE A 421 24.77 -15.23 -20.64
CA ILE A 421 24.91 -16.05 -21.84
C ILE A 421 25.92 -15.45 -22.80
N ARG A 422 25.86 -14.15 -23.08
CA ARG A 422 26.84 -13.46 -23.95
C ARG A 422 28.25 -13.56 -23.40
N LYS A 423 28.43 -13.34 -22.10
CA LYS A 423 29.73 -13.48 -21.42
C LYS A 423 30.25 -14.91 -21.50
N GLN A 424 29.38 -15.89 -21.27
CA GLN A 424 29.76 -17.30 -21.37
C GLN A 424 30.11 -17.70 -22.80
N MET A 425 29.32 -17.30 -23.80
CA MET A 425 29.65 -17.51 -25.21
C MET A 425 30.98 -16.87 -25.59
N SER A 426 31.21 -15.61 -25.17
CA SER A 426 32.47 -14.94 -25.41
C SER A 426 33.65 -15.70 -24.80
N LYS A 427 33.49 -16.17 -23.55
CA LYS A 427 34.51 -16.95 -22.84
C LYS A 427 34.82 -18.29 -23.48
N GLU A 428 33.81 -19.00 -24.03
CA GLU A 428 33.97 -20.32 -24.58
C GLU A 428 34.37 -20.31 -26.06
N LEU A 429 33.88 -19.36 -26.86
CA LEU A 429 34.07 -19.34 -28.30
C LEU A 429 35.28 -18.46 -28.75
N TYR A 430 35.71 -17.56 -27.91
CA TYR A 430 36.77 -16.59 -28.26
C TYR A 430 37.90 -16.58 -27.23
N LYS A 431 38.31 -17.76 -26.78
CA LYS A 431 39.49 -17.98 -25.94
C LYS A 431 40.76 -17.72 -26.73
#